data_cc0e25ed51bfecc1e2150d725f87fd64
#
_entry.id   cc0e25ed51bfecc1e2150d725f87fd64
#
_cell.length_a   1.000
_cell.length_b   1.000
_cell.length_c   1.000
_cell.angle_alpha   90.00
_cell.angle_beta   90.00
_cell.angle_gamma   90.00
#
_symmetry.space_group_name_H-M   'P 1'
#
loop_
_entity.id
_entity.type
_entity.pdbx_description
1 polymer ?
#
loop_
_entity_poly.entity_id
_entity_poly.type
_entity_poly.pdbx_seq_one_letter_code
_entity_poly.pdbx_strand_id
1 'polypeptide(L)'
;MTHPLRFGLKLSGQDTTIGALRTVWRIAEEGGFDHVWDFDHLASIGGDGPDRPIFEGWSLQAAMAEATKRVRIGCLVTGNTYRNPALLAKTAVTVDHLSGGRLEFGIGAAWAEVEHQMYGIDGLDHRVGRLSESLRIIKSLWTEERTNFDGRYYRMTDAIANPKPVQRPHPPIWVGASGATTLRLVARHGDVWNIAGGDPDRIAELTGMLEEACAAVGRNSSEIRRSLQYGWDGRSPGELVDLAGRYFEHGVTEHVIYLRGADPESLAAKVAEALPELRKLEGAASGARQ
;
A
#
# COMPACT_ATOMS: atom_id res chain seq x y z
N MET A 1 20.71 -2.41 7.10
CA MET A 1 20.58 -3.16 5.83
C MET A 1 19.87 -2.30 4.83
N THR A 2 20.37 -2.14 3.65
CA THR A 2 19.65 -1.48 2.55
C THR A 2 18.65 -2.50 1.99
N HIS A 3 17.38 -2.18 2.02
CA HIS A 3 16.37 -3.01 1.36
C HIS A 3 16.57 -2.96 -0.17
N PRO A 4 16.24 -4.03 -0.91
CA PRO A 4 16.33 -4.03 -2.36
C PRO A 4 15.39 -2.99 -2.96
N LEU A 5 15.80 -2.41 -4.08
CA LEU A 5 15.00 -1.46 -4.83
C LEU A 5 13.89 -2.19 -5.60
N ARG A 6 12.64 -1.79 -5.40
CA ARG A 6 11.46 -2.42 -5.98
C ARG A 6 10.58 -1.40 -6.68
N PHE A 7 9.98 -1.84 -7.79
CA PHE A 7 9.09 -1.04 -8.62
C PHE A 7 7.76 -1.74 -8.85
N GLY A 8 6.69 -0.99 -8.72
CA GLY A 8 5.34 -1.48 -9.02
C GLY A 8 4.47 -0.46 -9.72
N LEU A 9 3.46 -0.99 -10.38
CA LEU A 9 2.41 -0.21 -11.02
C LEU A 9 1.21 -0.07 -10.11
N LYS A 10 0.57 1.10 -10.14
CA LYS A 10 -0.73 1.32 -9.51
C LYS A 10 -1.74 1.81 -10.53
N LEU A 11 -2.84 1.09 -10.66
CA LEU A 11 -4.04 1.52 -11.35
C LEU A 11 -5.24 1.30 -10.44
N SER A 12 -5.94 2.38 -10.10
CA SER A 12 -7.17 2.30 -9.29
C SER A 12 -8.34 1.73 -10.09
N GLY A 13 -9.34 1.22 -9.38
CA GLY A 13 -10.61 0.81 -9.97
C GLY A 13 -11.49 1.97 -10.45
N GLN A 14 -11.04 3.22 -10.29
CA GLN A 14 -11.76 4.42 -10.65
C GLN A 14 -11.50 4.81 -12.12
N ASP A 15 -12.55 5.25 -12.83
CA ASP A 15 -12.49 5.75 -14.22
C ASP A 15 -11.78 4.78 -15.19
N THR A 16 -11.98 3.50 -14.99
CA THR A 16 -11.32 2.46 -15.77
C THR A 16 -12.27 1.32 -16.13
N THR A 17 -11.77 0.36 -16.86
CA THR A 17 -12.50 -0.89 -17.20
C THR A 17 -11.78 -2.11 -16.63
N ILE A 18 -12.52 -3.20 -16.45
CA ILE A 18 -11.92 -4.49 -16.07
C ILE A 18 -10.89 -4.96 -17.11
N GLY A 19 -11.11 -4.64 -18.39
CA GLY A 19 -10.15 -4.92 -19.47
C GLY A 19 -8.83 -4.21 -19.27
N ALA A 20 -8.84 -2.89 -19.02
CA ALA A 20 -7.65 -2.10 -18.77
C ALA A 20 -6.91 -2.56 -17.49
N LEU A 21 -7.65 -2.84 -16.40
CA LEU A 21 -7.07 -3.40 -15.18
C LEU A 21 -6.32 -4.71 -15.47
N ARG A 22 -6.94 -5.66 -16.15
CA ARG A 22 -6.31 -6.93 -16.52
C ARG A 22 -5.07 -6.75 -17.42
N THR A 23 -5.11 -5.81 -18.35
CA THR A 23 -3.96 -5.49 -19.20
C THR A 23 -2.79 -4.95 -18.36
N VAL A 24 -3.05 -4.03 -17.45
CA VAL A 24 -2.01 -3.47 -16.57
C VAL A 24 -1.44 -4.54 -15.62
N TRP A 25 -2.28 -5.42 -15.07
CA TRP A 25 -1.81 -6.55 -14.24
C TRP A 25 -0.92 -7.50 -15.03
N ARG A 26 -1.29 -7.81 -16.28
CA ARG A 26 -0.47 -8.63 -17.17
C ARG A 26 0.85 -7.96 -17.51
N ILE A 27 0.86 -6.66 -17.82
CA ILE A 27 2.10 -5.90 -18.05
C ILE A 27 3.00 -5.95 -16.81
N ALA A 28 2.45 -5.79 -15.61
CA ALA A 28 3.23 -5.89 -14.38
C ALA A 28 3.80 -7.31 -14.18
N GLU A 29 3.01 -8.34 -14.45
CA GLU A 29 3.41 -9.75 -14.34
C GLU A 29 4.54 -10.11 -15.33
N GLU A 30 4.37 -9.78 -16.61
CA GLU A 30 5.28 -10.13 -17.70
C GLU A 30 6.49 -9.19 -17.76
N GLY A 31 6.30 -7.90 -17.43
CA GLY A 31 7.30 -6.85 -17.52
C GLY A 31 8.34 -6.86 -16.40
N GLY A 32 8.27 -7.77 -15.45
CA GLY A 32 9.29 -7.91 -14.39
C GLY A 32 9.12 -6.95 -13.21
N PHE A 33 7.95 -6.35 -13.01
CA PHE A 33 7.67 -5.54 -11.82
C PHE A 33 7.63 -6.39 -10.56
N ASP A 34 7.85 -5.79 -9.39
CA ASP A 34 7.84 -6.47 -8.10
C ASP A 34 6.44 -6.56 -7.52
N HIS A 35 5.61 -5.54 -7.75
CA HIS A 35 4.26 -5.45 -7.20
C HIS A 35 3.30 -4.67 -8.10
N VAL A 36 1.99 -4.91 -7.90
CA VAL A 36 0.90 -4.18 -8.56
C VAL A 36 -0.18 -3.84 -7.53
N TRP A 37 -0.79 -2.66 -7.69
CA TRP A 37 -1.61 -2.04 -6.67
C TRP A 37 -2.91 -1.49 -7.24
N ASP A 38 -3.96 -1.54 -6.41
CA ASP A 38 -5.13 -0.68 -6.53
C ASP A 38 -5.26 0.28 -5.33
N PHE A 39 -6.45 0.84 -5.11
CA PHE A 39 -6.83 1.49 -3.87
C PHE A 39 -8.27 1.13 -3.45
N ASP A 40 -8.63 1.45 -2.22
CA ASP A 40 -9.91 1.10 -1.62
C ASP A 40 -10.71 2.38 -1.35
N HIS A 41 -11.51 2.78 -2.33
CA HIS A 41 -12.52 3.82 -2.21
C HIS A 41 -13.86 3.28 -2.68
N LEU A 42 -14.95 3.82 -2.14
CA LEU A 42 -16.32 3.39 -2.42
C LEU A 42 -17.02 4.34 -3.39
N ALA A 43 -16.60 5.60 -3.41
CA ALA A 43 -16.99 6.59 -4.39
C ALA A 43 -15.73 7.20 -5.03
N SER A 44 -15.87 7.76 -6.22
CA SER A 44 -14.75 8.36 -6.91
C SER A 44 -14.21 9.58 -6.15
N ILE A 45 -12.90 9.70 -6.09
CA ILE A 45 -12.18 10.76 -5.39
C ILE A 45 -11.48 11.68 -6.39
N GLY A 46 -11.43 12.97 -6.06
CA GLY A 46 -10.84 14.00 -6.92
C GLY A 46 -11.65 14.28 -8.20
N GLY A 47 -11.13 15.15 -9.09
CA GLY A 47 -11.79 15.50 -10.35
C GLY A 47 -13.19 16.09 -10.17
N ASP A 48 -14.14 15.68 -11.03
CA ASP A 48 -15.48 16.27 -11.16
C ASP A 48 -16.51 15.72 -10.14
N GLY A 49 -16.08 15.08 -9.08
CA GLY A 49 -16.96 14.64 -8.00
C GLY A 49 -17.13 13.10 -7.90
N PRO A 50 -18.03 12.65 -7.00
CA PRO A 50 -18.11 11.24 -6.60
C PRO A 50 -18.89 10.34 -7.58
N ASP A 51 -19.57 10.89 -8.59
CA ASP A 51 -20.51 10.15 -9.45
C ASP A 51 -19.83 9.31 -10.55
N ARG A 52 -18.50 9.39 -10.65
CA ARG A 52 -17.75 8.62 -11.66
C ARG A 52 -17.62 7.15 -11.25
N PRO A 53 -17.53 6.22 -12.21
CA PRO A 53 -17.47 4.79 -11.91
C PRO A 53 -16.24 4.42 -11.11
N ILE A 54 -16.43 3.51 -10.15
CA ILE A 54 -15.35 2.91 -9.35
C ILE A 54 -15.72 1.46 -9.00
N PHE A 55 -14.74 0.57 -9.09
CA PHE A 55 -14.86 -0.82 -8.64
C PHE A 55 -14.37 -0.98 -7.19
N GLU A 56 -14.99 -1.88 -6.45
CA GLU A 56 -14.65 -2.17 -5.06
C GLU A 56 -13.27 -2.84 -4.94
N GLY A 57 -12.40 -2.29 -4.09
CA GLY A 57 -10.98 -2.62 -4.05
C GLY A 57 -10.67 -4.06 -3.66
N TRP A 58 -11.31 -4.63 -2.63
CA TRP A 58 -11.00 -5.98 -2.18
C TRP A 58 -11.53 -7.08 -3.11
N SER A 59 -12.61 -6.80 -3.84
CA SER A 59 -13.06 -7.65 -4.96
C SER A 59 -12.05 -7.65 -6.10
N LEU A 60 -11.45 -6.49 -6.40
CA LEU A 60 -10.35 -6.40 -7.37
C LEU A 60 -9.10 -7.13 -6.87
N GLN A 61 -8.76 -7.08 -5.57
CA GLN A 61 -7.63 -7.84 -5.02
C GLN A 61 -7.78 -9.35 -5.23
N ALA A 62 -8.97 -9.91 -5.03
CA ALA A 62 -9.23 -11.31 -5.29
C ALA A 62 -9.06 -11.65 -6.79
N ALA A 63 -9.58 -10.80 -7.68
CA ALA A 63 -9.42 -10.96 -9.13
C ALA A 63 -7.95 -10.85 -9.56
N MET A 64 -7.19 -9.91 -8.99
CA MET A 64 -5.77 -9.71 -9.25
C MET A 64 -4.94 -10.91 -8.78
N ALA A 65 -5.28 -11.49 -7.62
CA ALA A 65 -4.64 -12.69 -7.09
C ALA A 65 -4.70 -13.87 -8.08
N GLU A 66 -5.86 -14.08 -8.70
CA GLU A 66 -6.08 -15.14 -9.69
C GLU A 66 -5.46 -14.82 -11.07
N ALA A 67 -5.46 -13.54 -11.46
CA ALA A 67 -4.95 -13.09 -12.75
C ALA A 67 -3.41 -13.04 -12.83
N THR A 68 -2.70 -13.11 -11.70
CA THR A 68 -1.23 -13.00 -11.62
C THR A 68 -0.64 -14.21 -10.90
N LYS A 69 0.67 -14.49 -11.13
CA LYS A 69 1.35 -15.64 -10.51
C LYS A 69 2.64 -15.27 -9.79
N ARG A 70 3.30 -14.18 -10.16
CA ARG A 70 4.61 -13.78 -9.67
C ARG A 70 4.58 -12.46 -8.90
N VAL A 71 3.99 -11.41 -9.48
CA VAL A 71 3.99 -10.08 -8.84
C VAL A 71 3.25 -10.12 -7.51
N ARG A 72 3.77 -9.38 -6.54
CA ARG A 72 3.05 -9.13 -5.29
C ARG A 72 1.89 -8.19 -5.56
N ILE A 73 0.82 -8.35 -4.82
CA ILE A 73 -0.42 -7.62 -5.04
C ILE A 73 -0.83 -6.90 -3.76
N GLY A 74 -1.46 -5.75 -3.87
CA GLY A 74 -1.92 -5.05 -2.67
C GLY A 74 -2.88 -3.90 -2.96
N CYS A 75 -3.57 -3.49 -1.91
CA CYS A 75 -4.36 -2.27 -1.88
C CYS A 75 -3.55 -1.17 -1.17
N LEU A 76 -3.39 -0.02 -1.81
CA LEU A 76 -2.59 1.07 -1.28
C LEU A 76 -3.39 2.38 -1.20
N VAL A 77 -4.10 2.63 -0.09
CA VAL A 77 -4.24 1.77 1.08
C VAL A 77 -5.73 1.56 1.38
N THR A 78 -6.07 0.44 2.04
CA THR A 78 -7.45 0.24 2.49
C THR A 78 -7.82 1.22 3.59
N GLY A 79 -9.03 1.75 3.53
CA GLY A 79 -9.57 2.65 4.55
C GLY A 79 -9.98 1.85 5.79
N ASN A 80 -9.31 2.11 6.91
CA ASN A 80 -9.58 1.39 8.17
C ASN A 80 -11.04 1.43 8.61
N THR A 81 -11.75 2.52 8.30
CA THR A 81 -13.15 2.72 8.73
C THR A 81 -14.17 2.01 7.85
N TYR A 82 -13.80 1.59 6.63
CA TYR A 82 -14.75 1.02 5.67
C TYR A 82 -15.23 -0.40 6.05
N ARG A 83 -14.44 -1.13 6.86
CA ARG A 83 -14.78 -2.51 7.27
C ARG A 83 -14.43 -2.74 8.74
N ASN A 84 -15.19 -3.63 9.37
CA ASN A 84 -14.80 -4.16 10.67
C ASN A 84 -13.41 -4.85 10.55
N PRO A 85 -12.47 -4.60 11.47
CA PRO A 85 -11.09 -5.13 11.36
C PRO A 85 -11.02 -6.66 11.32
N ALA A 86 -11.96 -7.37 11.96
CA ALA A 86 -11.99 -8.83 11.87
C ALA A 86 -12.45 -9.32 10.50
N LEU A 87 -13.43 -8.64 9.88
CA LEU A 87 -13.84 -8.94 8.53
C LEU A 87 -12.69 -8.65 7.55
N LEU A 88 -12.03 -7.50 7.70
CA LEU A 88 -10.88 -7.13 6.88
C LEU A 88 -9.73 -8.15 7.01
N ALA A 89 -9.42 -8.60 8.23
CA ALA A 89 -8.42 -9.64 8.48
C ALA A 89 -8.75 -10.95 7.76
N LYS A 90 -10.03 -11.37 7.78
CA LYS A 90 -10.49 -12.58 7.08
C LYS A 90 -10.42 -12.43 5.56
N THR A 91 -10.83 -11.28 5.03
CA THR A 91 -10.75 -10.98 3.60
C THR A 91 -9.28 -11.03 3.12
N ALA A 92 -8.39 -10.39 3.86
CA ALA A 92 -6.95 -10.38 3.54
C ALA A 92 -6.34 -11.78 3.55
N VAL A 93 -6.70 -12.64 4.51
CA VAL A 93 -6.26 -14.05 4.53
C VAL A 93 -6.74 -14.80 3.29
N THR A 94 -7.98 -14.58 2.87
CA THR A 94 -8.51 -15.21 1.65
C THR A 94 -7.70 -14.80 0.42
N VAL A 95 -7.40 -13.51 0.26
CA VAL A 95 -6.58 -13.01 -0.83
C VAL A 95 -5.13 -13.51 -0.75
N ASP A 96 -4.58 -13.62 0.47
CA ASP A 96 -3.24 -14.19 0.68
C ASP A 96 -3.18 -15.65 0.21
N HIS A 97 -4.20 -16.46 0.49
CA HIS A 97 -4.32 -17.83 -0.01
C HIS A 97 -4.51 -17.89 -1.54
N LEU A 98 -5.42 -17.10 -2.11
CA LEU A 98 -5.65 -17.03 -3.55
C LEU A 98 -4.38 -16.66 -4.31
N SER A 99 -3.59 -15.73 -3.74
CA SER A 99 -2.33 -15.30 -4.35
C SER A 99 -1.14 -16.24 -4.07
N GLY A 100 -1.30 -17.27 -3.22
CA GLY A 100 -0.18 -18.12 -2.80
C GLY A 100 0.88 -17.38 -1.98
N GLY A 101 0.47 -16.44 -1.11
CA GLY A 101 1.36 -15.70 -0.22
C GLY A 101 2.01 -14.46 -0.86
N ARG A 102 1.35 -13.83 -1.84
CA ARG A 102 1.85 -12.62 -2.51
C ARG A 102 1.18 -11.32 -2.05
N LEU A 103 0.25 -11.38 -1.09
CA LEU A 103 -0.42 -10.19 -0.57
C LEU A 103 0.56 -9.26 0.16
N GLU A 104 0.51 -7.98 -0.18
CA GLU A 104 1.03 -6.84 0.59
C GLU A 104 -0.18 -6.11 1.19
N PHE A 105 -0.29 -6.08 2.51
CA PHE A 105 -1.48 -5.55 3.17
C PHE A 105 -1.33 -4.05 3.47
N GLY A 106 -1.93 -3.21 2.64
CA GLY A 106 -1.90 -1.76 2.83
C GLY A 106 -3.11 -1.25 3.62
N ILE A 107 -2.87 -0.46 4.67
CA ILE A 107 -3.92 0.12 5.52
C ILE A 107 -3.60 1.57 5.91
N GLY A 108 -4.63 2.40 5.99
CA GLY A 108 -4.55 3.80 6.42
C GLY A 108 -5.75 4.21 7.27
N ALA A 109 -5.67 5.40 7.84
CA ALA A 109 -6.71 5.90 8.75
C ALA A 109 -8.05 6.22 8.06
N ALA A 110 -8.12 6.24 6.72
CA ALA A 110 -9.16 6.84 5.91
C ALA A 110 -9.19 8.38 6.01
N TRP A 111 -9.91 9.04 5.09
CA TRP A 111 -9.96 10.50 5.04
C TRP A 111 -11.18 11.07 4.29
N ALA A 112 -11.74 10.33 3.34
CA ALA A 112 -12.78 10.82 2.44
C ALA A 112 -14.12 10.92 3.16
N GLU A 113 -14.46 12.12 3.64
CA GLU A 113 -15.70 12.38 4.39
C GLU A 113 -16.94 12.12 3.55
N VAL A 114 -16.89 12.46 2.26
CA VAL A 114 -18.00 12.25 1.34
C VAL A 114 -18.43 10.78 1.27
N GLU A 115 -17.50 9.85 1.25
CA GLU A 115 -17.80 8.41 1.23
C GLU A 115 -18.44 7.95 2.53
N HIS A 116 -17.96 8.45 3.67
CA HIS A 116 -18.52 8.12 4.97
C HIS A 116 -19.97 8.57 5.08
N GLN A 117 -20.27 9.76 4.58
CA GLN A 117 -21.65 10.29 4.54
C GLN A 117 -22.53 9.50 3.57
N MET A 118 -22.06 9.24 2.35
CA MET A 118 -22.82 8.54 1.31
C MET A 118 -23.17 7.10 1.68
N TYR A 119 -22.26 6.41 2.34
CA TYR A 119 -22.41 4.98 2.67
C TYR A 119 -22.80 4.72 4.13
N GLY A 120 -23.06 5.79 4.92
CA GLY A 120 -23.43 5.64 6.33
C GLY A 120 -22.33 4.98 7.17
N ILE A 121 -21.06 5.28 6.89
CA ILE A 121 -19.93 4.72 7.58
C ILE A 121 -19.48 5.65 8.72
N ASP A 122 -19.57 5.15 9.94
CA ASP A 122 -19.13 5.87 11.13
C ASP A 122 -17.61 5.78 11.38
N GLY A 123 -17.10 6.70 12.20
CA GLY A 123 -15.78 6.54 12.83
C GLY A 123 -14.66 7.36 12.22
N LEU A 124 -14.96 8.27 11.30
CA LEU A 124 -13.96 9.16 10.72
C LEU A 124 -13.35 10.13 11.75
N ASP A 125 -14.12 10.58 12.71
CA ASP A 125 -13.71 11.47 13.81
C ASP A 125 -12.61 10.87 14.71
N HIS A 126 -12.61 9.56 14.87
CA HIS A 126 -11.62 8.81 15.66
C HIS A 126 -10.75 7.86 14.83
N ARG A 127 -10.62 8.13 13.53
CA ARG A 127 -9.98 7.23 12.56
C ARG A 127 -8.59 6.72 12.94
N VAL A 128 -7.74 7.56 13.54
CA VAL A 128 -6.37 7.15 13.93
C VAL A 128 -6.39 6.22 15.15
N GLY A 129 -7.25 6.49 16.14
CA GLY A 129 -7.44 5.61 17.30
C GLY A 129 -8.01 4.25 16.86
N ARG A 130 -8.99 4.26 15.95
CA ARG A 130 -9.54 3.04 15.35
C ARG A 130 -8.48 2.26 14.58
N LEU A 131 -7.64 2.93 13.79
CA LEU A 131 -6.51 2.29 13.08
C LEU A 131 -5.54 1.61 14.05
N SER A 132 -5.23 2.26 15.17
CA SER A 132 -4.36 1.68 16.21
C SER A 132 -4.90 0.38 16.79
N GLU A 133 -6.20 0.32 17.08
CA GLU A 133 -6.84 -0.92 17.55
C GLU A 133 -6.94 -1.97 16.45
N SER A 134 -7.31 -1.57 15.22
CA SER A 134 -7.42 -2.48 14.07
C SER A 134 -6.10 -3.18 13.75
N LEU A 135 -4.97 -2.47 13.77
CA LEU A 135 -3.66 -3.08 13.54
C LEU A 135 -3.32 -4.16 14.59
N ARG A 136 -3.69 -3.95 15.85
CA ARG A 136 -3.52 -4.94 16.92
C ARG A 136 -4.44 -6.14 16.73
N ILE A 137 -5.71 -5.90 16.43
CA ILE A 137 -6.72 -6.94 16.19
C ILE A 137 -6.33 -7.79 14.99
N ILE A 138 -5.97 -7.16 13.85
CA ILE A 138 -5.60 -7.85 12.61
C ILE A 138 -4.37 -8.74 12.85
N LYS A 139 -3.33 -8.22 13.50
CA LYS A 139 -2.14 -9.01 13.83
C LYS A 139 -2.50 -10.20 14.74
N SER A 140 -3.26 -9.98 15.80
CA SER A 140 -3.67 -11.05 16.71
C SER A 140 -4.48 -12.13 15.97
N LEU A 141 -5.46 -11.74 15.14
CA LEU A 141 -6.24 -12.70 14.34
C LEU A 141 -5.38 -13.52 13.38
N TRP A 142 -4.31 -12.96 12.86
CA TRP A 142 -3.40 -13.66 11.93
C TRP A 142 -2.40 -14.58 12.62
N THR A 143 -2.01 -14.28 13.87
CA THR A 143 -0.92 -14.97 14.57
C THR A 143 -1.38 -15.85 15.73
N GLU A 144 -2.42 -15.42 16.45
CA GLU A 144 -2.90 -16.12 17.65
C GLU A 144 -4.00 -17.12 17.30
N GLU A 145 -4.11 -18.19 18.09
CA GLU A 145 -5.18 -19.19 17.95
C GLU A 145 -6.55 -18.54 18.17
N ARG A 146 -6.65 -17.71 19.21
CA ARG A 146 -7.86 -16.98 19.60
C ARG A 146 -7.52 -15.55 19.95
N THR A 147 -8.38 -14.63 19.55
CA THR A 147 -8.25 -13.21 19.83
C THR A 147 -9.32 -12.73 20.78
N ASN A 148 -8.88 -12.19 21.91
CA ASN A 148 -9.71 -11.41 22.82
C ASN A 148 -9.24 -9.97 22.82
N PHE A 149 -10.14 -9.03 22.63
CA PHE A 149 -9.83 -7.62 22.55
C PHE A 149 -10.92 -6.78 23.21
N ASP A 150 -10.56 -5.97 24.19
CA ASP A 150 -11.45 -5.00 24.84
C ASP A 150 -10.82 -3.61 24.68
N GLY A 151 -11.20 -2.93 23.61
CA GLY A 151 -10.71 -1.59 23.25
C GLY A 151 -11.80 -0.53 23.42
N ARG A 152 -11.42 0.69 23.08
CA ARG A 152 -12.36 1.82 23.06
C ARG A 152 -13.34 1.73 21.89
N TYR A 153 -12.89 1.22 20.75
CA TYR A 153 -13.66 1.22 19.50
C TYR A 153 -14.12 -0.16 19.08
N TYR A 154 -13.41 -1.21 19.48
CA TYR A 154 -13.72 -2.58 19.09
C TYR A 154 -13.66 -3.52 20.30
N ARG A 155 -14.55 -4.50 20.29
CA ARG A 155 -14.56 -5.60 21.28
C ARG A 155 -14.71 -6.93 20.58
N MET A 156 -13.91 -7.91 21.00
CA MET A 156 -13.95 -9.28 20.48
C MET A 156 -13.77 -10.27 21.62
N THR A 157 -14.56 -11.33 21.57
CA THR A 157 -14.48 -12.41 22.55
C THR A 157 -14.24 -13.70 21.79
N ASP A 158 -13.13 -14.37 22.11
CA ASP A 158 -12.79 -15.70 21.62
C ASP A 158 -12.82 -15.83 20.06
N ALA A 159 -12.48 -14.74 19.39
CA ALA A 159 -12.54 -14.66 17.93
C ALA A 159 -11.45 -15.51 17.27
N ILE A 160 -11.83 -16.23 16.21
CA ILE A 160 -10.92 -17.05 15.41
C ILE A 160 -10.82 -16.54 13.97
N ALA A 161 -9.64 -16.65 13.38
CA ALA A 161 -9.42 -16.43 11.96
C ALA A 161 -8.61 -17.60 11.38
N ASN A 162 -9.33 -18.64 11.00
CA ASN A 162 -8.79 -19.79 10.29
C ASN A 162 -9.36 -19.83 8.86
N PRO A 163 -8.54 -20.24 7.85
CA PRO A 163 -7.11 -20.55 7.98
C PRO A 163 -6.29 -19.32 8.38
N LYS A 164 -5.07 -19.53 8.86
CA LYS A 164 -4.10 -18.45 9.07
C LYS A 164 -3.49 -18.05 7.72
N PRO A 165 -2.88 -16.85 7.57
CA PRO A 165 -2.20 -16.47 6.34
C PRO A 165 -1.18 -17.51 5.87
N VAL A 166 -0.94 -17.57 4.57
CA VAL A 166 0.15 -18.36 3.97
C VAL A 166 1.49 -17.78 4.41
N GLN A 167 1.61 -16.45 4.37
CA GLN A 167 2.82 -15.74 4.78
C GLN A 167 3.03 -15.79 6.30
N ARG A 168 4.28 -15.93 6.75
CA ARG A 168 4.67 -16.00 8.16
C ARG A 168 5.59 -14.83 8.53
N PRO A 169 5.39 -14.19 9.67
CA PRO A 169 4.30 -14.41 10.65
C PRO A 169 2.94 -13.94 10.13
N HIS A 170 2.88 -13.04 9.16
CA HIS A 170 1.71 -12.48 8.51
C HIS A 170 2.10 -11.78 7.19
N PRO A 171 1.16 -11.41 6.31
CA PRO A 171 1.42 -10.54 5.17
C PRO A 171 2.09 -9.23 5.61
N PRO A 172 3.07 -8.69 4.87
CA PRO A 172 3.69 -7.42 5.20
C PRO A 172 2.65 -6.29 5.31
N ILE A 173 2.71 -5.53 6.41
CA ILE A 173 1.77 -4.45 6.70
C ILE A 173 2.36 -3.13 6.21
N TRP A 174 1.71 -2.54 5.22
CA TRP A 174 2.01 -1.22 4.70
C TRP A 174 1.11 -0.18 5.36
N VAL A 175 1.67 0.74 6.11
CA VAL A 175 0.88 1.78 6.78
C VAL A 175 1.03 3.10 6.05
N GLY A 176 -0.08 3.62 5.53
CA GLY A 176 -0.14 4.97 4.96
C GLY A 176 -0.07 6.03 6.06
N ALA A 177 0.99 6.85 6.05
CA ALA A 177 1.22 7.84 7.09
C ALA A 177 1.91 9.10 6.56
N SER A 178 1.44 10.28 7.00
CA SER A 178 2.00 11.59 6.64
C SER A 178 2.09 12.59 7.82
N GLY A 179 1.91 12.12 9.05
CA GLY A 179 1.96 12.95 10.25
C GLY A 179 2.41 12.17 11.48
N ALA A 180 2.85 12.89 12.52
CA ALA A 180 3.47 12.35 13.73
C ALA A 180 2.67 11.21 14.38
N THR A 181 1.35 11.35 14.48
CA THR A 181 0.50 10.34 15.14
C THR A 181 0.43 9.05 14.35
N THR A 182 0.32 9.11 13.02
CA THR A 182 0.29 7.92 12.16
C THR A 182 1.68 7.31 12.01
N LEU A 183 2.76 8.08 12.00
CA LEU A 183 4.14 7.57 12.00
C LEU A 183 4.46 6.76 13.27
N ARG A 184 3.88 7.09 14.42
CA ARG A 184 3.97 6.24 15.62
C ARG A 184 3.32 4.87 15.42
N LEU A 185 2.27 4.77 14.59
CA LEU A 185 1.65 3.48 14.25
C LEU A 185 2.54 2.70 13.28
N VAL A 186 3.18 3.38 12.32
CA VAL A 186 4.22 2.76 11.47
C VAL A 186 5.32 2.16 12.34
N ALA A 187 5.89 2.94 13.26
CA ALA A 187 6.96 2.49 14.15
C ALA A 187 6.60 1.24 14.96
N ARG A 188 5.35 1.12 15.42
CA ARG A 188 4.88 0.00 16.24
C ARG A 188 4.42 -1.22 15.44
N HIS A 189 3.85 -1.01 14.26
CA HIS A 189 3.07 -2.05 13.58
C HIS A 189 3.43 -2.26 12.13
N GLY A 190 4.03 -1.26 11.45
CA GLY A 190 4.30 -1.31 10.02
C GLY A 190 5.56 -2.09 9.68
N ASP A 191 5.53 -2.84 8.60
CA ASP A 191 6.71 -3.42 7.94
C ASP A 191 7.19 -2.50 6.82
N VAL A 192 6.25 -1.71 6.27
CA VAL A 192 6.51 -0.70 5.25
C VAL A 192 5.75 0.58 5.60
N TRP A 193 6.45 1.69 5.52
CA TRP A 193 5.84 3.01 5.57
C TRP A 193 5.52 3.47 4.15
N ASN A 194 4.24 3.77 3.87
CA ASN A 194 3.83 4.34 2.59
C ASN A 194 3.58 5.83 2.68
N ILE A 195 4.23 6.58 1.77
CA ILE A 195 4.07 8.03 1.60
C ILE A 195 3.24 8.27 0.34
N ALA A 196 2.17 9.08 0.47
CA ALA A 196 1.28 9.41 -0.63
C ALA A 196 1.70 10.71 -1.32
N GLY A 197 2.78 10.67 -2.11
CA GLY A 197 3.35 11.84 -2.77
C GLY A 197 4.24 12.66 -1.85
N GLY A 198 4.81 13.72 -2.40
CA GLY A 198 5.72 14.64 -1.71
C GLY A 198 6.99 14.88 -2.51
N ASP A 199 7.62 16.01 -2.25
CA ASP A 199 8.97 16.32 -2.73
C ASP A 199 10.04 15.69 -1.82
N PRO A 200 11.31 15.66 -2.24
CA PRO A 200 12.40 15.09 -1.47
C PRO A 200 12.57 15.71 -0.06
N ASP A 201 12.38 17.02 0.08
CA ASP A 201 12.55 17.71 1.37
C ASP A 201 11.48 17.25 2.36
N ARG A 202 10.23 17.11 1.90
CA ARG A 202 9.14 16.58 2.73
C ARG A 202 9.38 15.12 3.13
N ILE A 203 9.96 14.31 2.23
CA ILE A 203 10.31 12.92 2.54
C ILE A 203 11.40 12.87 3.62
N ALA A 204 12.42 13.74 3.53
CA ALA A 204 13.48 13.83 4.53
C ALA A 204 12.93 14.23 5.92
N GLU A 205 12.05 15.25 5.98
CA GLU A 205 11.38 15.66 7.22
C GLU A 205 10.60 14.50 7.85
N LEU A 206 9.74 13.84 7.08
CA LEU A 206 8.92 12.72 7.56
C LEU A 206 9.78 11.51 7.97
N THR A 207 10.92 11.32 7.31
CA THR A 207 11.90 10.29 7.69
C THR A 207 12.47 10.54 9.08
N GLY A 208 12.88 11.78 9.39
CA GLY A 208 13.32 12.14 10.74
C GLY A 208 12.25 11.90 11.80
N MET A 209 11.00 12.26 11.50
CA MET A 209 9.86 11.99 12.41
C MET A 209 9.62 10.49 12.63
N LEU A 210 9.81 9.66 11.60
CA LEU A 210 9.72 8.20 11.74
C LEU A 210 10.85 7.63 12.60
N GLU A 211 12.07 8.13 12.42
CA GLU A 211 13.24 7.72 13.21
C GLU A 211 13.05 8.03 14.69
N GLU A 212 12.56 9.24 15.03
CA GLU A 212 12.18 9.59 16.39
C GLU A 212 11.08 8.68 16.95
N ALA A 213 10.04 8.39 16.15
CA ALA A 213 8.96 7.49 16.56
C ALA A 213 9.46 6.06 16.80
N CYS A 214 10.40 5.58 16.00
CA CYS A 214 11.04 4.26 16.17
C CYS A 214 11.91 4.23 17.43
N ALA A 215 12.74 5.26 17.66
CA ALA A 215 13.54 5.39 18.86
C ALA A 215 12.69 5.35 20.13
N ALA A 216 11.53 6.03 20.13
CA ALA A 216 10.60 6.04 21.26
C ALA A 216 10.00 4.67 21.62
N VAL A 217 10.05 3.69 20.72
CA VAL A 217 9.57 2.31 20.94
C VAL A 217 10.69 1.26 20.92
N GLY A 218 11.96 1.70 20.86
CA GLY A 218 13.12 0.82 20.84
C GLY A 218 13.28 0.00 19.56
N ARG A 219 12.75 0.48 18.43
CA ARG A 219 12.83 -0.19 17.12
C ARG A 219 13.86 0.48 16.22
N ASN A 220 14.61 -0.29 15.46
CA ASN A 220 15.48 0.24 14.42
C ASN A 220 14.65 0.65 13.20
N SER A 221 14.70 1.94 12.82
CA SER A 221 13.96 2.46 11.68
C SER A 221 14.37 1.84 10.34
N SER A 222 15.58 1.30 10.25
CA SER A 222 16.06 0.58 9.06
C SER A 222 15.38 -0.76 8.80
N GLU A 223 14.60 -1.28 9.75
CA GLU A 223 13.76 -2.47 9.54
C GLU A 223 12.50 -2.15 8.72
N ILE A 224 12.13 -0.88 8.64
CA ILE A 224 10.92 -0.42 7.96
C ILE A 224 11.28 0.02 6.54
N ARG A 225 10.76 -0.67 5.54
CA ARG A 225 10.90 -0.27 4.14
C ARG A 225 10.17 1.06 3.90
N ARG A 226 10.72 1.92 3.06
CA ARG A 226 10.15 3.22 2.71
C ARG A 226 9.56 3.18 1.32
N SER A 227 8.25 3.36 1.23
CA SER A 227 7.50 3.38 -0.02
C SER A 227 6.99 4.76 -0.35
N LEU A 228 7.14 5.16 -1.60
CA LEU A 228 6.50 6.36 -2.12
C LEU A 228 5.61 6.00 -3.31
N GLN A 229 4.34 6.44 -3.24
CA GLN A 229 3.48 6.46 -4.40
C GLN A 229 3.48 7.83 -5.06
N TYR A 230 3.72 7.88 -6.36
CA TYR A 230 3.73 9.11 -7.13
C TYR A 230 3.09 8.93 -8.49
N GLY A 231 2.39 9.98 -8.95
CA GLY A 231 1.72 9.97 -10.25
C GLY A 231 2.71 10.09 -11.39
N TRP A 232 2.45 9.34 -12.46
CA TRP A 232 3.16 9.48 -13.72
C TRP A 232 2.15 9.53 -14.89
N ASP A 233 2.30 10.53 -15.75
CA ASP A 233 1.38 10.91 -16.81
C ASP A 233 1.91 10.60 -18.22
N GLY A 234 3.04 9.88 -18.32
CA GLY A 234 3.62 9.46 -19.58
C GLY A 234 4.68 10.42 -20.15
N ARG A 235 5.27 11.28 -19.30
CA ARG A 235 6.50 11.99 -19.65
C ARG A 235 7.61 11.00 -20.10
N SER A 236 8.76 11.49 -20.50
CA SER A 236 9.80 10.61 -21.03
C SER A 236 10.27 9.55 -20.02
N PRO A 237 10.68 8.35 -20.47
CA PRO A 237 11.28 7.36 -19.57
C PRO A 237 12.46 7.87 -18.75
N GLY A 238 13.30 8.77 -19.33
CA GLY A 238 14.42 9.40 -18.63
C GLY A 238 13.97 10.24 -17.44
N GLU A 239 12.91 11.06 -17.59
CA GLU A 239 12.35 11.84 -16.47
C GLU A 239 11.81 10.94 -15.35
N LEU A 240 11.28 9.76 -15.68
CA LEU A 240 10.85 8.79 -14.66
C LEU A 240 12.04 8.23 -13.89
N VAL A 241 13.14 7.91 -14.60
CA VAL A 241 14.39 7.41 -13.97
C VAL A 241 15.00 8.48 -13.07
N ASP A 242 15.09 9.73 -13.53
CA ASP A 242 15.61 10.85 -12.76
C ASP A 242 14.76 11.11 -11.51
N LEU A 243 13.44 11.03 -11.65
CA LEU A 243 12.52 11.19 -10.53
C LEU A 243 12.68 10.09 -9.47
N ALA A 244 12.74 8.83 -9.92
CA ALA A 244 12.97 7.68 -9.04
C ALA A 244 14.35 7.75 -8.36
N GLY A 245 15.38 8.21 -9.07
CA GLY A 245 16.73 8.41 -8.54
C GLY A 245 16.75 9.40 -7.38
N ARG A 246 16.11 10.56 -7.55
CA ARG A 246 15.97 11.55 -6.46
C ARG A 246 15.28 10.98 -5.22
N TYR A 247 14.22 10.21 -5.39
CA TYR A 247 13.55 9.58 -4.25
C TYR A 247 14.39 8.49 -3.60
N PHE A 248 15.13 7.73 -4.39
CA PHE A 248 16.04 6.70 -3.88
C PHE A 248 17.17 7.30 -3.03
N GLU A 249 17.72 8.46 -3.40
CA GLU A 249 18.70 9.21 -2.61
C GLU A 249 18.17 9.57 -1.21
N HIS A 250 16.85 9.74 -1.05
CA HIS A 250 16.17 9.96 0.23
C HIS A 250 15.70 8.67 0.92
N GLY A 251 16.21 7.51 0.50
CA GLY A 251 15.98 6.21 1.13
C GLY A 251 14.67 5.52 0.77
N VAL A 252 13.97 5.99 -0.26
CA VAL A 252 12.80 5.30 -0.82
C VAL A 252 13.29 4.08 -1.59
N THR A 253 12.84 2.90 -1.19
CA THR A 253 13.21 1.62 -1.83
C THR A 253 12.03 0.91 -2.50
N GLU A 254 10.80 1.32 -2.19
CA GLU A 254 9.58 0.79 -2.77
C GLU A 254 8.89 1.89 -3.59
N HIS A 255 9.03 1.84 -4.91
CA HIS A 255 8.46 2.83 -5.83
C HIS A 255 7.13 2.34 -6.37
N VAL A 256 6.04 3.06 -6.07
CA VAL A 256 4.70 2.78 -6.58
C VAL A 256 4.32 3.84 -7.59
N ILE A 257 4.38 3.49 -8.86
CA ILE A 257 4.11 4.39 -9.98
C ILE A 257 2.62 4.36 -10.29
N TYR A 258 1.93 5.45 -9.94
CA TYR A 258 0.49 5.59 -10.16
C TYR A 258 0.24 6.12 -11.58
N LEU A 259 -0.37 5.29 -12.41
CA LEU A 259 -0.70 5.59 -13.80
C LEU A 259 -1.84 6.62 -13.85
N ARG A 260 -1.54 7.84 -14.27
CA ARG A 260 -2.50 8.95 -14.34
C ARG A 260 -2.68 9.39 -15.78
N GLY A 261 -3.76 8.98 -16.41
CA GLY A 261 -4.08 9.37 -17.78
C GLY A 261 -5.23 8.56 -18.35
N ALA A 262 -5.69 8.97 -19.52
CA ALA A 262 -6.83 8.33 -20.19
C ALA A 262 -6.50 6.96 -20.80
N ASP A 263 -5.21 6.66 -20.98
CA ASP A 263 -4.72 5.38 -21.53
C ASP A 263 -3.70 4.73 -20.58
N PRO A 264 -4.19 4.08 -19.50
CA PRO A 264 -3.32 3.46 -18.51
C PRO A 264 -2.52 2.27 -19.07
N GLU A 265 -2.99 1.62 -20.13
CA GLU A 265 -2.32 0.49 -20.77
C GLU A 265 -1.04 0.96 -21.47
N SER A 266 -1.12 2.03 -22.26
CA SER A 266 0.04 2.66 -22.88
C SER A 266 1.02 3.20 -21.85
N LEU A 267 0.51 3.83 -20.77
CA LEU A 267 1.35 4.30 -19.67
C LEU A 267 2.11 3.15 -19.00
N ALA A 268 1.44 2.05 -18.72
CA ALA A 268 2.07 0.85 -18.13
C ALA A 268 3.16 0.28 -19.02
N ALA A 269 2.93 0.21 -20.33
CA ALA A 269 3.92 -0.26 -21.31
C ALA A 269 5.17 0.63 -21.31
N LYS A 270 5.02 1.96 -21.32
CA LYS A 270 6.15 2.91 -21.25
C LYS A 270 6.93 2.79 -19.95
N VAL A 271 6.27 2.56 -18.81
CA VAL A 271 6.98 2.29 -17.54
C VAL A 271 7.73 0.98 -17.61
N ALA A 272 7.19 -0.05 -18.24
CA ALA A 272 7.87 -1.33 -18.44
C ALA A 272 9.13 -1.16 -19.31
N GLU A 273 9.10 -0.33 -20.34
CA GLU A 273 10.27 0.02 -21.15
C GLU A 273 11.37 0.73 -20.33
N ALA A 274 10.99 1.54 -19.35
CA ALA A 274 11.93 2.24 -18.47
C ALA A 274 12.51 1.34 -17.35
N LEU A 275 11.88 0.20 -17.04
CA LEU A 275 12.23 -0.61 -15.89
C LEU A 275 13.69 -1.10 -15.85
N PRO A 276 14.34 -1.50 -16.99
CA PRO A 276 15.76 -1.86 -16.98
C PRO A 276 16.67 -0.73 -16.51
N GLU A 277 16.38 0.53 -16.88
CA GLU A 277 17.14 1.69 -16.43
C GLU A 277 16.87 2.03 -14.97
N LEU A 278 15.62 1.93 -14.54
CA LEU A 278 15.24 2.08 -13.13
C LEU A 278 15.99 1.11 -12.22
N ARG A 279 16.16 -0.14 -12.65
CA ARG A 279 16.92 -1.17 -11.90
C ARG A 279 18.40 -0.83 -11.73
N LYS A 280 19.01 -0.04 -12.64
CA LYS A 280 20.42 0.38 -12.53
C LYS A 280 20.67 1.35 -11.39
N LEU A 281 19.65 2.06 -10.89
CA LEU A 281 19.76 2.98 -9.76
C LEU A 281 20.35 2.29 -8.51
N GLU A 282 20.04 1.01 -8.27
CA GLU A 282 20.58 0.25 -7.14
C GLU A 282 22.10 0.06 -7.23
N GLY A 283 22.62 -0.20 -8.46
CA GLY A 283 24.04 -0.38 -8.70
C GLY A 283 24.86 0.91 -8.59
N ALA A 284 24.29 2.04 -9.02
CA ALA A 284 24.95 3.34 -8.98
C ALA A 284 25.23 3.81 -7.54
N ALA A 285 24.30 3.56 -6.62
CA ALA A 285 24.45 3.92 -5.20
C ALA A 285 25.49 3.07 -4.46
N SER A 286 25.75 1.85 -4.92
CA SER A 286 26.79 0.96 -4.32
C SER A 286 28.19 1.40 -4.70
N GLY A 287 28.37 1.98 -5.90
CA GLY A 287 29.66 2.49 -6.36
C GLY A 287 30.08 3.86 -5.79
N ALA A 288 29.12 4.68 -5.36
CA ALA A 288 29.38 5.99 -4.78
C ALA A 288 29.78 5.96 -3.29
N ARG A 289 29.69 4.80 -2.64
CA ARG A 289 30.05 4.59 -1.21
C ARG A 289 31.38 3.88 -1.00
N GLN A 290 32.12 3.59 -2.06
CA GLN A 290 33.52 3.13 -2.02
C GLN A 290 34.49 4.30 -2.29
#